data_067dc85050048aeba7a95a75865cb7ce
#
_entry.id   067dc85050048aeba7a95a75865cb7ce
#
_cell.length_a   1.000
_cell.length_b   1.000
_cell.length_c   1.000
_cell.angle_alpha   90.00
_cell.angle_beta   90.00
_cell.angle_gamma   90.00
#
_symmetry.space_group_name_H-M   'P 1'
#
loop_
_entity.id
_entity.type
_entity.pdbx_description
1 polymer ?
#
loop_
_entity_poly.entity_id
_entity_poly.type
_entity_poly.pdbx_seq_one_letter_code
_entity_poly.pdbx_strand_id
1 'polypeptide(L)'
;MFSIFLFCIGITTLTISCNDIATPFTNEYPIKSLLTQEGYQIVLATTDLAVGENRFSFIVLSETGFLNEDYSTVTFYPPTKHSQESKKTAQFMYWDDLNRGSFVANVNFPYPGKWTFQVDLQDNERDISIQANFTVNEKTIAPNEGDKAPITKNKTLDSVVNIQQLSTGNIIDPELYRHSIKDAIESG
;
A
#
# COMPACT_ATOMS: atom_id res chain seq x y z
N MET A 1 -78.14 23.85 -19.16
CA MET A 1 -77.59 22.77 -18.34
C MET A 1 -76.10 22.60 -18.69
N PHE A 2 -75.24 23.28 -17.97
CA PHE A 2 -73.80 23.24 -18.17
C PHE A 2 -73.21 22.48 -16.98
N SER A 3 -72.62 21.33 -17.26
CA SER A 3 -71.91 20.50 -16.25
C SER A 3 -70.44 20.89 -16.21
N ILE A 4 -69.99 21.44 -15.08
CA ILE A 4 -68.60 21.82 -14.84
C ILE A 4 -67.92 20.57 -14.25
N PHE A 5 -66.98 19.99 -15.00
CA PHE A 5 -66.08 18.91 -14.52
C PHE A 5 -64.87 19.56 -13.82
N LEU A 6 -64.79 19.39 -12.50
CA LEU A 6 -63.68 19.83 -11.68
C LEU A 6 -62.59 18.75 -11.76
N PHE A 7 -61.44 19.10 -12.38
CA PHE A 7 -60.28 18.23 -12.49
C PHE A 7 -59.34 18.50 -11.29
N CYS A 8 -59.39 17.59 -10.32
CA CYS A 8 -58.42 17.62 -9.20
C CYS A 8 -57.06 17.08 -9.65
N ILE A 9 -56.09 17.95 -9.83
CA ILE A 9 -54.69 17.57 -10.04
C ILE A 9 -54.08 17.24 -8.68
N GLY A 10 -53.91 15.94 -8.40
CA GLY A 10 -53.19 15.49 -7.25
C GLY A 10 -51.67 15.62 -7.49
N ILE A 11 -51.04 16.54 -6.78
CA ILE A 11 -49.56 16.67 -6.73
C ILE A 11 -49.06 15.57 -5.79
N THR A 12 -48.52 14.48 -6.32
CA THR A 12 -47.78 13.49 -5.55
C THR A 12 -46.36 14.01 -5.39
N THR A 13 -45.99 14.49 -4.21
CA THR A 13 -44.61 14.75 -3.83
C THR A 13 -43.88 13.45 -3.64
N LEU A 14 -43.00 13.11 -4.58
CA LEU A 14 -41.99 12.04 -4.40
C LEU A 14 -40.96 12.54 -3.41
N THR A 15 -41.03 12.06 -2.18
CA THR A 15 -39.92 12.16 -1.22
C THR A 15 -38.85 11.13 -1.61
N ILE A 16 -37.79 11.58 -2.26
CA ILE A 16 -36.59 10.79 -2.45
C ILE A 16 -35.91 10.72 -1.08
N SER A 17 -36.13 9.62 -0.37
CA SER A 17 -35.35 9.27 0.81
C SER A 17 -34.01 8.71 0.30
N CYS A 18 -32.95 9.53 0.39
CA CYS A 18 -31.58 9.01 0.31
C CYS A 18 -31.33 8.19 1.58
N ASN A 19 -31.61 6.90 1.52
CA ASN A 19 -31.01 5.96 2.44
C ASN A 19 -29.56 5.78 1.99
N ASP A 20 -28.64 6.48 2.62
CA ASP A 20 -27.23 6.10 2.63
C ASP A 20 -27.12 4.75 3.35
N ILE A 21 -27.39 3.68 2.60
CA ILE A 21 -26.93 2.36 3.00
C ILE A 21 -25.41 2.41 2.86
N ALA A 22 -24.75 2.61 3.99
CA ALA A 22 -23.33 2.33 4.10
C ALA A 22 -23.15 0.86 3.69
N THR A 23 -22.79 0.63 2.44
CA THR A 23 -22.39 -0.69 1.97
C THR A 23 -21.19 -1.08 2.84
N PRO A 24 -21.23 -2.22 3.54
CA PRO A 24 -20.03 -2.69 4.21
C PRO A 24 -18.95 -2.75 3.13
N PHE A 25 -17.77 -2.20 3.42
CA PHE A 25 -16.58 -2.34 2.58
C PHE A 25 -16.33 -3.84 2.42
N THR A 26 -16.92 -4.45 1.42
CA THR A 26 -16.46 -5.72 0.92
C THR A 26 -15.12 -5.40 0.26
N ASN A 27 -14.03 -5.88 0.87
CA ASN A 27 -12.67 -5.80 0.36
C ASN A 27 -12.52 -6.67 -0.91
N GLU A 28 -13.44 -6.63 -1.82
CA GLU A 28 -13.28 -7.10 -3.18
C GLU A 28 -12.58 -5.99 -3.99
N TYR A 29 -11.28 -5.79 -3.70
CA TYR A 29 -10.43 -5.24 -4.73
C TYR A 29 -10.56 -6.17 -5.95
N PRO A 30 -10.73 -5.63 -7.16
CA PRO A 30 -10.75 -6.46 -8.36
C PRO A 30 -9.32 -6.99 -8.63
N ILE A 31 -8.84 -7.89 -7.75
CA ILE A 31 -7.52 -8.51 -7.82
C ILE A 31 -7.32 -9.11 -9.22
N LYS A 32 -8.36 -9.72 -9.77
CA LYS A 32 -8.32 -10.38 -11.06
C LYS A 32 -7.91 -9.48 -12.23
N SER A 33 -8.20 -8.18 -12.19
CA SER A 33 -7.79 -7.22 -13.23
C SER A 33 -6.33 -6.78 -13.09
N LEU A 34 -5.69 -7.08 -11.98
CA LEU A 34 -4.30 -6.73 -11.67
C LEU A 34 -3.33 -7.91 -11.87
N LEU A 35 -3.86 -9.13 -12.07
CA LEU A 35 -3.04 -10.32 -12.21
C LEU A 35 -2.37 -10.37 -13.58
N THR A 36 -1.17 -10.96 -13.61
CA THR A 36 -0.46 -11.27 -14.85
C THR A 36 -1.18 -12.37 -15.64
N GLN A 37 -0.69 -12.69 -16.85
CA GLN A 37 -1.25 -13.79 -17.65
C GLN A 37 -1.16 -15.15 -16.95
N GLU A 38 -0.26 -15.31 -15.98
CA GLU A 38 -0.09 -16.51 -15.17
C GLU A 38 -1.02 -16.56 -13.95
N GLY A 39 -1.84 -15.52 -13.73
CA GLY A 39 -2.77 -15.44 -12.61
C GLY A 39 -2.16 -14.92 -11.32
N TYR A 40 -0.97 -14.30 -11.37
CA TYR A 40 -0.28 -13.75 -10.20
C TYR A 40 0.11 -12.29 -10.42
N GLN A 41 0.30 -11.56 -9.32
CA GLN A 41 0.83 -10.20 -9.30
C GLN A 41 1.83 -10.03 -8.19
N ILE A 42 2.94 -9.32 -8.49
CA ILE A 42 3.84 -8.79 -7.47
C ILE A 42 3.51 -7.33 -7.22
N VAL A 43 3.39 -6.97 -5.95
CA VAL A 43 3.28 -5.59 -5.49
C VAL A 43 4.52 -5.27 -4.66
N LEU A 44 5.33 -4.32 -5.12
CA LEU A 44 6.48 -3.85 -4.35
C LEU A 44 5.99 -2.96 -3.21
N ALA A 45 6.29 -3.34 -1.96
CA ALA A 45 5.87 -2.61 -0.77
C ALA A 45 6.93 -1.59 -0.30
N THR A 46 8.20 -1.75 -0.70
CA THR A 46 9.26 -0.77 -0.46
C THR A 46 9.52 0.04 -1.71
N THR A 47 9.34 1.36 -1.65
CA THR A 47 9.43 2.25 -2.81
C THR A 47 10.65 3.15 -2.83
N ASP A 48 11.29 3.42 -1.69
CA ASP A 48 12.48 4.25 -1.56
C ASP A 48 13.74 3.38 -1.39
N LEU A 49 14.11 2.71 -2.48
CA LEU A 49 15.28 1.85 -2.56
C LEU A 49 16.48 2.65 -3.07
N ALA A 50 17.63 2.53 -2.40
CA ALA A 50 18.86 3.23 -2.77
C ALA A 50 20.07 2.30 -2.74
N VAL A 51 21.21 2.79 -3.24
CA VAL A 51 22.49 2.10 -3.15
C VAL A 51 22.84 1.83 -1.68
N GLY A 52 23.31 0.64 -1.37
CA GLY A 52 23.63 0.16 -0.01
C GLY A 52 22.63 -0.87 0.51
N GLU A 53 22.57 -1.03 1.82
CA GLU A 53 21.69 -1.96 2.50
C GLU A 53 20.24 -1.48 2.48
N ASN A 54 19.31 -2.37 2.10
CA ASN A 54 17.89 -2.09 2.00
C ASN A 54 17.07 -3.23 2.60
N ARG A 55 15.95 -2.87 3.23
CA ARG A 55 14.88 -3.81 3.55
C ARG A 55 13.94 -3.87 2.36
N PHE A 56 14.07 -4.91 1.56
CA PHE A 56 13.25 -5.14 0.37
C PHE A 56 11.98 -5.88 0.76
N SER A 57 10.82 -5.29 0.53
CA SER A 57 9.52 -5.88 0.88
C SER A 57 8.59 -5.90 -0.32
N PHE A 58 7.91 -7.04 -0.51
CA PHE A 58 6.95 -7.24 -1.60
C PHE A 58 5.83 -8.19 -1.19
N ILE A 59 4.73 -8.14 -1.92
CA ILE A 59 3.53 -8.96 -1.76
C ILE A 59 3.33 -9.75 -3.05
N VAL A 60 2.92 -11.02 -2.94
CA VAL A 60 2.47 -11.80 -4.08
C VAL A 60 0.99 -12.08 -3.92
N LEU A 61 0.22 -11.74 -4.94
CA LEU A 61 -1.22 -11.95 -5.02
C LEU A 61 -1.54 -13.03 -6.06
N SER A 62 -2.52 -13.87 -5.74
CA SER A 62 -3.16 -14.82 -6.65
C SER A 62 -4.64 -14.50 -6.81
N GLU A 63 -5.38 -15.29 -7.57
CA GLU A 63 -6.85 -15.17 -7.67
C GLU A 63 -7.56 -15.37 -6.32
N THR A 64 -6.95 -16.10 -5.40
CA THR A 64 -7.50 -16.41 -4.07
C THR A 64 -7.07 -15.41 -3.00
N GLY A 65 -6.15 -14.49 -3.30
CA GLY A 65 -5.67 -13.47 -2.38
C GLY A 65 -4.15 -13.48 -2.18
N PHE A 66 -3.70 -13.18 -0.97
CA PHE A 66 -2.28 -13.15 -0.61
C PHE A 66 -1.70 -14.56 -0.60
N LEU A 67 -0.53 -14.74 -1.25
CA LEU A 67 0.30 -15.91 -1.01
C LEU A 67 1.15 -15.62 0.24
N ASN A 68 1.10 -16.55 1.19
CA ASN A 68 1.68 -16.40 2.54
C ASN A 68 2.52 -17.60 2.96
N GLU A 69 3.23 -18.21 2.00
CA GLU A 69 4.25 -19.21 2.29
C GLU A 69 5.31 -18.63 3.23
N ASP A 70 5.85 -19.42 4.13
CA ASP A 70 6.82 -18.96 5.14
C ASP A 70 8.04 -18.27 4.52
N TYR A 71 8.47 -18.75 3.35
CA TYR A 71 9.65 -18.26 2.64
C TYR A 71 9.44 -18.26 1.13
N SER A 72 10.11 -17.33 0.47
CA SER A 72 10.31 -17.33 -0.98
C SER A 72 11.78 -17.14 -1.32
N THR A 73 12.19 -17.61 -2.48
CA THR A 73 13.48 -17.27 -3.04
C THR A 73 13.36 -16.05 -3.93
N VAL A 74 14.25 -15.08 -3.75
CA VAL A 74 14.29 -13.87 -4.58
C VAL A 74 15.65 -13.75 -5.24
N THR A 75 15.66 -13.66 -6.56
CA THR A 75 16.86 -13.42 -7.37
C THR A 75 16.81 -12.00 -7.93
N PHE A 76 17.86 -11.22 -7.69
CA PHE A 76 17.99 -9.84 -8.16
C PHE A 76 18.97 -9.77 -9.32
N TYR A 77 18.52 -9.18 -10.42
CA TYR A 77 19.32 -8.97 -11.64
C TYR A 77 19.66 -7.49 -11.76
N PRO A 78 20.96 -7.13 -11.74
CA PRO A 78 21.41 -5.76 -11.81
C PRO A 78 21.22 -5.15 -13.22
N PRO A 79 21.29 -3.80 -13.35
CA PRO A 79 21.10 -3.12 -14.63
C PRO A 79 22.20 -3.36 -15.66
N THR A 80 23.33 -3.90 -15.27
CA THR A 80 24.47 -4.15 -16.16
C THR A 80 24.70 -5.63 -16.37
N LYS A 81 24.94 -6.05 -17.62
CA LYS A 81 25.20 -7.45 -17.97
C LYS A 81 26.46 -8.07 -17.34
N HIS A 82 27.35 -7.25 -16.79
CA HIS A 82 28.63 -7.70 -16.18
C HIS A 82 28.52 -7.90 -14.66
N SER A 83 27.40 -7.55 -14.06
CA SER A 83 27.18 -7.71 -12.63
C SER A 83 26.54 -9.05 -12.36
N GLN A 84 26.97 -9.69 -11.28
CA GLN A 84 26.45 -10.99 -10.86
C GLN A 84 25.07 -10.83 -10.22
N GLU A 85 24.15 -11.75 -10.53
CA GLU A 85 22.89 -11.85 -9.82
C GLU A 85 23.09 -12.12 -8.32
N SER A 86 22.15 -11.65 -7.52
CA SER A 86 22.14 -11.87 -6.07
C SER A 86 20.89 -12.63 -5.68
N LYS A 87 21.06 -13.78 -5.02
CA LYS A 87 19.96 -14.63 -4.55
C LYS A 87 19.80 -14.50 -3.05
N LYS A 88 18.56 -14.28 -2.58
CA LYS A 88 18.20 -14.13 -1.17
C LYS A 88 16.97 -14.98 -0.84
N THR A 89 16.84 -15.34 0.43
CA THR A 89 15.60 -15.86 0.99
C THR A 89 14.82 -14.69 1.58
N ALA A 90 13.57 -14.52 1.18
CA ALA A 90 12.64 -13.58 1.77
C ALA A 90 11.72 -14.34 2.73
N GLN A 91 11.56 -13.83 3.95
CA GLN A 91 10.69 -14.38 4.96
C GLN A 91 9.34 -13.68 4.90
N PHE A 92 8.24 -14.42 5.04
CA PHE A 92 6.91 -13.83 5.14
C PHE A 92 6.73 -13.24 6.54
N MET A 93 6.35 -11.95 6.59
CA MET A 93 6.08 -11.20 7.81
C MET A 93 4.59 -10.90 7.88
N TYR A 94 3.89 -11.54 8.81
CA TYR A 94 2.46 -11.30 9.03
C TYR A 94 2.21 -9.90 9.60
N TRP A 95 1.14 -9.28 9.16
CA TRP A 95 0.55 -8.10 9.80
C TRP A 95 -0.54 -8.59 10.74
N ASP A 96 -0.48 -8.15 11.98
CA ASP A 96 -1.38 -8.61 13.02
C ASP A 96 -2.86 -8.50 12.61
N ASP A 97 -3.67 -9.51 12.96
CA ASP A 97 -5.11 -9.61 12.81
C ASP A 97 -5.70 -9.63 11.38
N LEU A 98 -4.91 -9.50 10.32
CA LEU A 98 -5.43 -9.34 8.97
C LEU A 98 -5.24 -10.55 8.04
N ASN A 99 -4.62 -11.62 8.51
CA ASN A 99 -4.19 -12.76 7.65
C ASN A 99 -3.51 -12.29 6.35
N ARG A 100 -2.75 -11.20 6.45
CA ARG A 100 -2.01 -10.53 5.39
C ARG A 100 -0.58 -10.35 5.83
N GLY A 101 0.29 -10.05 4.88
CA GLY A 101 1.69 -9.82 5.18
C GLY A 101 2.47 -9.45 3.95
N SER A 102 3.78 -9.45 4.09
CA SER A 102 4.71 -9.24 2.99
C SER A 102 5.94 -10.10 3.14
N PHE A 103 6.53 -10.51 2.04
CA PHE A 103 7.85 -11.09 2.03
C PHE A 103 8.90 -10.00 2.23
N VAL A 104 9.91 -10.29 3.06
CA VAL A 104 10.95 -9.34 3.43
C VAL A 104 12.32 -9.99 3.29
N ALA A 105 13.23 -9.32 2.59
CA ALA A 105 14.64 -9.68 2.49
C ALA A 105 15.54 -8.46 2.75
N ASN A 106 16.69 -8.67 3.38
CA ASN A 106 17.73 -7.65 3.48
C ASN A 106 18.68 -7.80 2.28
N VAL A 107 18.83 -6.74 1.52
CA VAL A 107 19.55 -6.74 0.24
C VAL A 107 20.49 -5.55 0.16
N ASN A 108 21.72 -5.79 -0.26
CA ASN A 108 22.66 -4.72 -0.62
C ASN A 108 22.59 -4.50 -2.13
N PHE A 109 22.28 -3.28 -2.56
CA PHE A 109 22.31 -2.87 -3.96
C PHE A 109 23.57 -2.04 -4.23
N PRO A 110 24.58 -2.60 -4.95
CA PRO A 110 25.83 -1.89 -5.19
C PRO A 110 25.75 -0.79 -6.25
N TYR A 111 24.67 -0.75 -7.05
CA TYR A 111 24.53 0.17 -8.18
C TYR A 111 23.11 0.77 -8.25
N PRO A 112 22.99 2.05 -8.60
CA PRO A 112 21.69 2.64 -8.94
C PRO A 112 21.21 2.17 -10.31
N GLY A 113 19.93 2.33 -10.61
CA GLY A 113 19.35 2.06 -11.91
C GLY A 113 18.14 1.14 -11.87
N LYS A 114 17.75 0.65 -13.05
CA LYS A 114 16.62 -0.26 -13.21
C LYS A 114 17.09 -1.71 -12.96
N TRP A 115 16.51 -2.32 -11.98
CA TRP A 115 16.73 -3.71 -11.59
C TRP A 115 15.52 -4.57 -11.95
N THR A 116 15.75 -5.85 -12.11
CA THR A 116 14.69 -6.87 -12.15
C THR A 116 14.85 -7.76 -10.94
N PHE A 117 13.74 -8.18 -10.33
CA PHE A 117 13.76 -9.28 -9.37
C PHE A 117 12.81 -10.38 -9.82
N GLN A 118 13.20 -11.61 -9.52
CA GLN A 118 12.42 -12.81 -9.74
C GLN A 118 12.08 -13.41 -8.38
N VAL A 119 10.83 -13.77 -8.19
CA VAL A 119 10.34 -14.45 -6.99
C VAL A 119 9.99 -15.87 -7.38
N ASP A 120 10.61 -16.84 -6.70
CA ASP A 120 10.32 -18.26 -6.83
C ASP A 120 9.68 -18.74 -5.51
N LEU A 121 8.47 -19.28 -5.59
CA LEU A 121 7.70 -19.81 -4.46
C LEU A 121 6.76 -20.93 -4.92
N GLN A 122 6.08 -21.58 -3.97
CA GLN A 122 5.06 -22.60 -4.27
C GLN A 122 3.66 -22.07 -4.01
N ASP A 123 2.70 -22.54 -4.82
CA ASP A 123 1.26 -22.34 -4.58
C ASP A 123 0.56 -23.67 -4.86
N ASN A 124 0.02 -24.31 -3.82
CA ASN A 124 -0.66 -25.60 -3.91
C ASN A 124 0.14 -26.66 -4.72
N GLU A 125 1.39 -26.91 -4.33
CA GLU A 125 2.33 -27.83 -4.97
C GLU A 125 2.80 -27.43 -6.38
N ARG A 126 2.43 -26.24 -6.85
CA ARG A 126 2.87 -25.69 -8.13
C ARG A 126 4.00 -24.70 -7.91
N ASP A 127 5.13 -24.92 -8.58
CA ASP A 127 6.23 -23.96 -8.60
C ASP A 127 5.84 -22.73 -9.43
N ILE A 128 6.02 -21.56 -8.83
CA ILE A 128 5.73 -20.27 -9.44
C ILE A 128 7.02 -19.48 -9.55
N SER A 129 7.23 -18.85 -10.69
CA SER A 129 8.34 -17.95 -10.93
C SER A 129 7.81 -16.67 -11.60
N ILE A 130 7.89 -15.55 -10.88
CA ILE A 130 7.32 -14.27 -11.31
C ILE A 130 8.41 -13.21 -11.28
N GLN A 131 8.42 -12.31 -12.27
CA GLN A 131 9.39 -11.21 -12.36
C GLN A 131 8.72 -9.86 -12.31
N ALA A 132 9.40 -8.90 -11.70
CA ALA A 132 9.03 -7.49 -11.74
C ALA A 132 10.26 -6.58 -11.79
N ASN A 133 10.04 -5.35 -12.27
CA ASN A 133 11.10 -4.35 -12.36
C ASN A 133 10.93 -3.31 -11.25
N PHE A 134 12.06 -2.76 -10.80
CA PHE A 134 12.09 -1.68 -9.82
C PHE A 134 13.29 -0.76 -10.07
N THR A 135 13.34 0.36 -9.36
CA THR A 135 14.45 1.31 -9.47
C THR A 135 15.16 1.41 -8.14
N VAL A 136 16.48 1.39 -8.19
CA VAL A 136 17.39 1.71 -7.09
C VAL A 136 17.95 3.11 -7.36
N ASN A 137 17.76 4.04 -6.44
CA ASN A 137 18.25 5.40 -6.51
C ASN A 137 19.70 5.49 -6.00
N GLU A 138 20.41 6.56 -6.31
CA GLU A 138 21.73 6.80 -5.70
C GLU A 138 21.62 7.06 -4.20
N LYS A 139 20.54 7.73 -3.77
CA LYS A 139 20.25 8.08 -2.37
C LYS A 139 18.76 7.92 -2.09
N THR A 140 18.43 7.70 -0.83
CA THR A 140 17.04 7.71 -0.35
C THR A 140 16.45 9.11 -0.43
N ILE A 141 15.14 9.19 -0.60
CA ILE A 141 14.35 10.42 -0.50
C ILE A 141 14.09 10.73 0.98
N ALA A 142 13.83 9.68 1.77
CA ALA A 142 13.67 9.81 3.21
C ALA A 142 14.99 10.17 3.89
N PRO A 143 14.97 10.93 5.00
CA PRO A 143 16.15 11.15 5.84
C PRO A 143 16.73 9.83 6.33
N ASN A 144 18.06 9.73 6.37
CA ASN A 144 18.74 8.58 6.95
C ASN A 144 18.72 8.65 8.47
N GLU A 145 19.06 7.52 9.11
CA GLU A 145 19.27 7.49 10.55
C GLU A 145 20.38 8.47 10.95
N GLY A 146 20.08 9.33 11.92
CA GLY A 146 20.98 10.40 12.38
C GLY A 146 20.91 11.73 11.60
N ASP A 147 20.16 11.77 10.50
CA ASP A 147 19.90 13.03 9.81
C ASP A 147 18.97 13.92 10.63
N LYS A 148 19.12 15.23 10.47
CA LYS A 148 18.20 16.17 11.09
C LYS A 148 16.81 16.03 10.47
N ALA A 149 15.77 15.92 11.31
CA ALA A 149 14.40 15.90 10.86
C ALA A 149 14.05 17.21 10.11
N PRO A 150 13.36 17.12 8.97
CA PRO A 150 12.93 18.31 8.23
C PRO A 150 11.93 19.11 9.06
N ILE A 151 12.13 20.44 9.11
CA ILE A 151 11.21 21.34 9.81
C ILE A 151 9.89 21.39 9.07
N THR A 152 8.90 20.65 9.58
CA THR A 152 7.58 20.52 8.96
C THR A 152 6.48 21.02 9.90
N LYS A 153 5.59 21.87 9.37
CA LYS A 153 4.37 22.31 10.03
C LYS A 153 3.21 21.41 9.58
N ASN A 154 3.20 20.17 10.05
CA ASN A 154 2.07 19.27 9.82
C ASN A 154 0.85 19.71 10.63
N LYS A 155 -0.34 19.29 10.21
CA LYS A 155 -1.58 19.55 10.95
C LYS A 155 -1.53 18.91 12.34
N THR A 156 -2.06 19.63 13.32
CA THR A 156 -2.18 19.20 14.72
C THR A 156 -3.64 19.29 15.16
N LEU A 157 -3.96 18.77 16.35
CA LEU A 157 -5.31 18.83 16.94
C LEU A 157 -5.87 20.26 16.94
N ASP A 158 -5.04 21.23 17.29
CA ASP A 158 -5.44 22.64 17.38
C ASP A 158 -5.66 23.30 16.01
N SER A 159 -5.19 22.67 14.93
CA SER A 159 -5.28 23.21 13.57
C SER A 159 -6.48 22.70 12.77
N VAL A 160 -7.29 21.80 13.35
CA VAL A 160 -8.43 21.16 12.67
C VAL A 160 -9.70 21.23 13.51
N VAL A 161 -10.85 21.26 12.85
CA VAL A 161 -12.15 21.23 13.52
C VAL A 161 -12.55 19.81 13.91
N ASN A 162 -12.09 18.83 13.14
CA ASN A 162 -12.43 17.43 13.32
C ASN A 162 -11.16 16.58 13.19
N ILE A 163 -10.96 15.66 14.15
CA ILE A 163 -9.79 14.77 14.20
C ILE A 163 -9.68 13.86 12.95
N GLN A 164 -10.78 13.52 12.30
CA GLN A 164 -10.77 12.77 11.04
C GLN A 164 -10.08 13.51 9.89
N GLN A 165 -9.79 14.80 10.02
CA GLN A 165 -8.98 15.55 9.06
C GLN A 165 -7.48 15.29 9.20
N LEU A 166 -7.05 14.60 10.27
CA LEU A 166 -5.66 14.26 10.57
C LEU A 166 -5.30 12.84 10.17
N SER A 167 -6.28 11.94 10.10
CA SER A 167 -6.05 10.53 9.80
C SER A 167 -7.21 9.90 9.05
N THR A 168 -6.90 8.89 8.24
CA THR A 168 -7.87 7.99 7.57
C THR A 168 -8.11 6.71 8.37
N GLY A 169 -7.45 6.55 9.53
CA GLY A 169 -7.59 5.38 10.39
C GLY A 169 -8.96 5.32 11.07
N ASN A 170 -9.47 4.12 11.31
CA ASN A 170 -10.73 3.89 12.03
C ASN A 170 -10.61 4.24 13.52
N ILE A 171 -9.42 4.03 14.09
CA ILE A 171 -9.08 4.40 15.47
C ILE A 171 -7.95 5.43 15.38
N ILE A 172 -8.23 6.64 15.87
CA ILE A 172 -7.27 7.74 15.82
C ILE A 172 -6.81 8.00 17.26
N ASP A 173 -5.50 7.87 17.50
CA ASP A 173 -4.89 8.27 18.76
C ASP A 173 -4.61 9.78 18.73
N PRO A 174 -5.27 10.61 19.55
CA PRO A 174 -5.06 12.06 19.56
C PRO A 174 -3.65 12.46 19.98
N GLU A 175 -2.96 11.63 20.78
CA GLU A 175 -1.62 11.94 21.28
C GLU A 175 -0.59 12.10 20.14
N LEU A 176 -0.78 11.37 19.03
CA LEU A 176 0.09 11.45 17.85
C LEU A 176 0.02 12.80 17.11
N TYR A 177 -0.99 13.63 17.43
CA TYR A 177 -1.26 14.88 16.69
C TYR A 177 -1.17 16.13 17.57
N ARG A 178 -0.56 16.04 18.77
CA ARG A 178 -0.42 17.19 19.68
C ARG A 178 0.55 18.23 19.17
N HIS A 179 1.65 17.81 18.56
CA HIS A 179 2.74 18.68 18.13
C HIS A 179 3.02 18.52 16.64
N SER A 180 3.39 19.60 16.00
CA SER A 180 4.02 19.52 14.69
C SER A 180 5.48 19.03 14.83
N ILE A 181 6.06 18.53 13.74
CA ILE A 181 7.48 18.16 13.72
C ILE A 181 8.34 19.38 14.07
N LYS A 182 7.94 20.56 13.59
CA LYS A 182 8.63 21.80 13.96
C LYS A 182 8.62 22.03 15.47
N ASP A 183 7.44 21.95 16.11
CA ASP A 183 7.33 22.20 17.55
C ASP A 183 8.08 21.17 18.37
N ALA A 184 8.07 19.90 17.95
CA ALA A 184 8.83 18.84 18.60
C ALA A 184 10.35 19.08 18.52
N ILE A 185 10.88 19.55 17.37
CA ILE A 185 12.28 19.88 17.21
C ILE A 185 12.69 21.08 18.07
N GLU A 186 11.82 22.11 18.18
CA GLU A 186 12.08 23.33 18.95
C GLU A 186 11.95 23.11 20.46
N SER A 187 11.23 22.11 20.91
CA SER A 187 11.05 21.76 22.32
C SER A 187 12.17 20.88 22.92
N GLY A 188 13.03 20.29 22.09
CA GLY A 188 14.20 19.46 22.52
C GLY A 188 13.81 18.05 22.74
#